data_7425a7b48b9e6de3b6ae410ea5a2ea22
#
_entry.id   7425a7b48b9e6de3b6ae410ea5a2ea22
#
_cell.length_a   1.000
_cell.length_b   1.000
_cell.length_c   1.000
_cell.angle_alpha   90.00
_cell.angle_beta   90.00
_cell.angle_gamma   90.00
#
_symmetry.space_group_name_H-M   'P 1'
#
loop_
_entity.id
_entity.type
_entity.pdbx_description
1 polymer ?
#
loop_
_entity_poly.entity_id
_entity_poly.type
_entity_poly.pdbx_seq_one_letter_code
_entity_poly.pdbx_strand_id
1 'polypeptide(L)'
;MALRIGALINAIVAFGVFAWLGSYVVHNGEPLLFVSWERALLNHSTLIAWWLTWSCYVYVLVPVAVVLIVVAWRVPSWRVRAVFSLAMLLLCWQGADLFQHLFARPRRLDWVVRHESAFSYPSSHAAISFGFYGLWAAMIWRSELSRTVRTILPLLLVALVLGICWSRLALGAHYLTDLVGGALLACALLSAGVAVLPQKGFATPAGSGDSTDELR
;
A
#
# COMPACT_ATOMS: atom_id res chain seq x y z
N MET A 1 -21.52 -0.91 -14.18
CA MET A 1 -20.80 -1.84 -15.07
C MET A 1 -19.47 -1.24 -15.54
N ALA A 2 -19.44 -0.05 -16.14
CA ALA A 2 -18.21 0.59 -16.64
C ALA A 2 -17.06 0.72 -15.62
N LEU A 3 -17.35 1.13 -14.37
CA LEU A 3 -16.33 1.24 -13.31
C LEU A 3 -15.64 -0.09 -13.01
N ARG A 4 -16.40 -1.19 -12.97
CA ARG A 4 -15.83 -2.53 -12.71
C ARG A 4 -14.96 -3.02 -13.85
N ILE A 5 -15.37 -2.76 -15.10
CA ILE A 5 -14.57 -3.11 -16.28
C ILE A 5 -13.27 -2.31 -16.27
N GLY A 6 -13.34 -0.99 -16.03
CA GLY A 6 -12.14 -0.16 -15.92
C GLY A 6 -11.19 -0.60 -14.79
N ALA A 7 -11.73 -0.98 -13.64
CA ALA A 7 -10.94 -1.51 -12.53
C ALA A 7 -10.28 -2.86 -12.90
N LEU A 8 -10.98 -3.74 -13.58
CA LEU A 8 -10.43 -5.02 -14.04
C LEU A 8 -9.30 -4.82 -15.05
N ILE A 9 -9.51 -3.93 -16.04
CA ILE A 9 -8.46 -3.58 -17.02
C ILE A 9 -7.24 -3.03 -16.29
N ASN A 10 -7.43 -2.10 -15.35
CA ASN A 10 -6.33 -1.53 -14.57
C ASN A 10 -5.59 -2.60 -13.74
N ALA A 11 -6.32 -3.54 -13.15
CA ALA A 11 -5.71 -4.66 -12.42
C ALA A 11 -4.82 -5.52 -13.33
N ILE A 12 -5.31 -5.87 -14.52
CA ILE A 12 -4.57 -6.68 -15.50
C ILE A 12 -3.34 -5.92 -16.00
N VAL A 13 -3.48 -4.64 -16.36
CA VAL A 13 -2.37 -3.82 -16.85
C VAL A 13 -1.31 -3.64 -15.75
N ALA A 14 -1.73 -3.27 -14.53
CA ALA A 14 -0.80 -3.08 -13.41
C ALA A 14 -0.05 -4.38 -13.07
N PHE A 15 -0.74 -5.52 -13.08
CA PHE A 15 -0.11 -6.82 -12.86
C PHE A 15 0.82 -7.23 -14.01
N GLY A 16 0.44 -6.95 -15.26
CA GLY A 16 1.28 -7.20 -16.43
C GLY A 16 2.58 -6.38 -16.39
N VAL A 17 2.49 -5.09 -16.06
CA VAL A 17 3.66 -4.21 -15.90
C VAL A 17 4.52 -4.65 -14.70
N PHE A 18 3.89 -5.03 -13.59
CA PHE A 18 4.57 -5.62 -12.42
C PHE A 18 5.38 -6.86 -12.79
N ALA A 19 4.78 -7.82 -13.49
CA ALA A 19 5.44 -9.07 -13.88
C ALA A 19 6.57 -8.83 -14.89
N TRP A 20 6.33 -7.95 -15.88
CA TRP A 20 7.33 -7.54 -16.85
C TRP A 20 8.54 -6.85 -16.18
N LEU A 21 8.26 -5.88 -15.26
CA LEU A 21 9.33 -5.18 -14.54
C LEU A 21 10.16 -6.14 -13.69
N GLY A 22 9.52 -7.06 -12.95
CA GLY A 22 10.21 -8.07 -12.16
C GLY A 22 11.12 -8.95 -13.00
N SER A 23 10.61 -9.46 -14.13
CA SER A 23 11.38 -10.23 -15.09
C SER A 23 12.56 -9.44 -15.65
N TYR A 24 12.32 -8.18 -16.03
CA TYR A 24 13.34 -7.29 -16.56
C TYR A 24 14.50 -7.08 -15.57
N VAL A 25 14.19 -6.73 -14.30
CA VAL A 25 15.24 -6.40 -13.32
C VAL A 25 16.00 -7.62 -12.79
N VAL A 26 15.41 -8.80 -12.87
CA VAL A 26 16.10 -10.05 -12.54
C VAL A 26 17.19 -10.37 -13.59
N HIS A 27 16.91 -10.12 -14.87
CA HIS A 27 17.84 -10.43 -15.95
C HIS A 27 18.85 -9.31 -16.25
N ASN A 28 18.43 -8.04 -16.11
CA ASN A 28 19.24 -6.89 -16.54
C ASN A 28 19.80 -6.07 -15.35
N GLY A 29 19.35 -6.33 -14.13
CA GLY A 29 19.70 -5.52 -12.95
C GLY A 29 18.98 -4.17 -12.89
N GLU A 30 19.43 -3.32 -11.96
CA GLU A 30 18.89 -1.97 -11.79
C GLU A 30 19.41 -1.03 -12.89
N PRO A 31 18.55 -0.20 -13.51
CA PRO A 31 18.99 0.80 -14.47
C PRO A 31 20.02 1.76 -13.87
N LEU A 32 21.11 2.04 -14.60
CA LEU A 32 22.24 2.86 -14.11
C LEU A 32 21.81 4.25 -13.63
N LEU A 33 20.79 4.85 -14.26
CA LEU A 33 20.24 6.13 -13.85
C LEU A 33 19.68 6.06 -12.42
N PHE A 34 18.96 4.99 -12.07
CA PHE A 34 18.37 4.80 -10.75
C PHE A 34 19.46 4.49 -9.71
N VAL A 35 20.47 3.74 -10.09
CA VAL A 35 21.63 3.46 -9.22
C VAL A 35 22.29 4.75 -8.70
N SER A 36 22.43 5.77 -9.55
CA SER A 36 23.02 7.04 -9.12
C SER A 36 22.15 7.79 -8.10
N TRP A 37 20.82 7.79 -8.28
CA TRP A 37 19.88 8.38 -7.34
C TRP A 37 19.80 7.63 -6.01
N GLU A 38 19.80 6.32 -6.06
CA GLU A 38 19.81 5.46 -4.89
C GLU A 38 21.08 5.68 -4.05
N ARG A 39 22.24 5.81 -4.68
CA ARG A 39 23.50 6.16 -3.99
C ARG A 39 23.44 7.51 -3.31
N ALA A 40 22.82 8.51 -3.94
CA ALA A 40 22.66 9.83 -3.34
C ALA A 40 21.74 9.82 -2.11
N LEU A 41 20.81 8.86 -2.02
CA LEU A 41 19.88 8.73 -0.88
C LEU A 41 20.43 7.85 0.25
N LEU A 42 21.44 7.04 -0.03
CA LEU A 42 21.99 6.07 0.93
C LEU A 42 22.58 6.78 2.16
N ASN A 43 22.29 6.26 3.34
CA ASN A 43 22.74 6.78 4.64
C ASN A 43 22.24 8.19 5.01
N HIS A 44 21.29 8.75 4.26
CA HIS A 44 20.69 10.02 4.64
C HIS A 44 19.63 9.82 5.74
N SER A 45 19.75 10.60 6.83
CA SER A 45 18.75 10.65 7.91
C SER A 45 18.33 9.27 8.44
N THR A 46 19.28 8.40 8.76
CA THR A 46 19.05 7.01 9.14
C THR A 46 18.03 6.85 10.27
N LEU A 47 18.02 7.73 11.30
CA LEU A 47 17.03 7.66 12.38
C LEU A 47 15.61 7.89 11.89
N ILE A 48 15.38 8.88 11.04
CA ILE A 48 14.07 9.16 10.44
C ILE A 48 13.66 7.99 9.53
N ALA A 49 14.59 7.45 8.75
CA ALA A 49 14.34 6.30 7.91
C ALA A 49 13.89 5.07 8.72
N TRP A 50 14.50 4.86 9.90
CA TRP A 50 14.09 3.80 10.82
C TRP A 50 12.67 4.00 11.35
N TRP A 51 12.31 5.19 11.81
CA TRP A 51 10.97 5.47 12.29
C TRP A 51 9.90 5.28 11.21
N LEU A 52 10.17 5.76 9.99
CA LEU A 52 9.25 5.60 8.87
C LEU A 52 9.07 4.13 8.47
N THR A 53 10.17 3.37 8.38
CA THR A 53 10.08 1.95 8.01
C THR A 53 9.33 1.12 9.06
N TRP A 54 9.37 1.50 10.35
CA TRP A 54 8.67 0.80 11.42
C TRP A 54 7.15 0.78 11.25
N SER A 55 6.55 1.76 10.58
CA SER A 55 5.12 1.80 10.31
C SER A 55 4.60 0.60 9.51
N CYS A 56 5.48 -0.14 8.80
CA CYS A 56 5.16 -1.37 8.08
C CYS A 56 5.64 -2.65 8.78
N TYR A 57 6.13 -2.55 10.02
CA TYR A 57 6.49 -3.74 10.79
C TYR A 57 5.32 -4.31 11.58
N VAL A 58 5.43 -5.59 11.90
CA VAL A 58 4.46 -6.37 12.67
C VAL A 58 4.04 -5.68 13.97
N TYR A 59 4.95 -5.01 14.65
CA TYR A 59 4.69 -4.28 15.91
C TYR A 59 3.69 -3.13 15.77
N VAL A 60 3.56 -2.53 14.58
CA VAL A 60 2.58 -1.50 14.27
C VAL A 60 1.35 -2.11 13.59
N LEU A 61 1.57 -3.01 12.63
CA LEU A 61 0.49 -3.56 11.82
C LEU A 61 -0.42 -4.52 12.60
N VAL A 62 0.11 -5.28 13.58
CA VAL A 62 -0.73 -6.18 14.41
C VAL A 62 -1.70 -5.39 15.29
N PRO A 63 -1.31 -4.38 16.08
CA PRO A 63 -2.25 -3.54 16.78
C PRO A 63 -3.33 -2.90 15.87
N VAL A 64 -2.92 -2.40 14.71
CA VAL A 64 -3.86 -1.84 13.72
C VAL A 64 -4.83 -2.91 13.22
N ALA A 65 -4.35 -4.11 12.92
CA ALA A 65 -5.21 -5.23 12.49
C ALA A 65 -6.21 -5.62 13.60
N VAL A 66 -5.77 -5.68 14.87
CA VAL A 66 -6.66 -5.96 16.02
C VAL A 66 -7.74 -4.89 16.14
N VAL A 67 -7.40 -3.61 16.02
CA VAL A 67 -8.39 -2.52 16.03
C VAL A 67 -9.39 -2.69 14.88
N LEU A 68 -8.95 -3.00 13.67
CA LEU A 68 -9.83 -3.25 12.54
C LEU A 68 -10.75 -4.46 12.73
N ILE A 69 -10.27 -5.54 13.36
CA ILE A 69 -11.08 -6.70 13.70
C ILE A 69 -12.17 -6.31 14.70
N VAL A 70 -11.83 -5.56 15.75
CA VAL A 70 -12.79 -5.07 16.75
C VAL A 70 -13.82 -4.14 16.10
N VAL A 71 -13.38 -3.24 15.22
CA VAL A 71 -14.28 -2.35 14.46
C VAL A 71 -15.22 -3.16 13.56
N ALA A 72 -14.72 -4.15 12.83
CA ALA A 72 -15.53 -5.01 11.98
C ALA A 72 -16.61 -5.77 12.78
N TRP A 73 -16.28 -6.17 14.00
CA TRP A 73 -17.19 -6.87 14.90
C TRP A 73 -18.23 -5.94 15.56
N ARG A 74 -17.77 -4.80 16.10
CA ARG A 74 -18.61 -3.90 16.93
C ARG A 74 -19.40 -2.88 16.10
N VAL A 75 -18.94 -2.51 14.91
CA VAL A 75 -19.50 -1.43 14.10
C VAL A 75 -19.94 -1.96 12.72
N PRO A 76 -21.20 -2.42 12.58
CA PRO A 76 -21.68 -3.03 11.33
C PRO A 76 -21.52 -2.14 10.09
N SER A 77 -21.68 -0.83 10.23
CA SER A 77 -21.52 0.16 9.14
C SER A 77 -20.07 0.27 8.62
N TRP A 78 -19.07 -0.16 9.41
CA TRP A 78 -17.66 -0.15 9.06
C TRP A 78 -17.12 -1.51 8.66
N ARG A 79 -17.91 -2.58 8.83
CA ARG A 79 -17.47 -3.97 8.62
C ARG A 79 -16.81 -4.20 7.27
N VAL A 80 -17.44 -3.76 6.18
CA VAL A 80 -16.90 -3.97 4.83
C VAL A 80 -15.57 -3.25 4.66
N ARG A 81 -15.44 -2.02 5.15
CA ARG A 81 -14.20 -1.23 5.06
C ARG A 81 -13.07 -1.87 5.87
N ALA A 82 -13.38 -2.29 7.10
CA ALA A 82 -12.40 -2.91 7.99
C ALA A 82 -11.94 -4.28 7.43
N VAL A 83 -12.86 -5.14 6.97
CA VAL A 83 -12.53 -6.43 6.37
C VAL A 83 -11.71 -6.25 5.09
N PHE A 84 -12.08 -5.28 4.24
CA PHE A 84 -11.32 -5.00 3.03
C PHE A 84 -9.92 -4.47 3.33
N SER A 85 -9.77 -3.62 4.35
CA SER A 85 -8.46 -3.13 4.80
C SER A 85 -7.57 -4.26 5.31
N LEU A 86 -8.13 -5.19 6.09
CA LEU A 86 -7.42 -6.39 6.56
C LEU A 86 -7.02 -7.31 5.40
N ALA A 87 -7.94 -7.53 4.45
CA ALA A 87 -7.64 -8.32 3.26
C ALA A 87 -6.51 -7.69 2.44
N MET A 88 -6.54 -6.37 2.23
CA MET A 88 -5.47 -5.65 1.51
C MET A 88 -4.13 -5.73 2.24
N LEU A 89 -4.13 -5.59 3.58
CA LEU A 89 -2.92 -5.72 4.37
C LEU A 89 -2.30 -7.12 4.19
N LEU A 90 -3.11 -8.16 4.31
CA LEU A 90 -2.68 -9.55 4.17
C LEU A 90 -2.23 -9.87 2.75
N LEU A 91 -3.01 -9.49 1.73
CA LEU A 91 -2.70 -9.76 0.33
C LEU A 91 -1.44 -9.03 -0.14
N CYS A 92 -1.23 -7.79 0.30
CA CYS A 92 -0.01 -7.05 -0.02
C CYS A 92 1.22 -7.68 0.65
N TRP A 93 1.10 -8.11 1.90
CA TRP A 93 2.19 -8.78 2.61
C TRP A 93 2.52 -10.14 1.99
N GLN A 94 1.55 -11.05 1.96
CA GLN A 94 1.76 -12.41 1.45
C GLN A 94 2.03 -12.44 -0.06
N GLY A 95 1.37 -11.56 -0.83
CA GLY A 95 1.63 -11.43 -2.25
C GLY A 95 3.06 -10.96 -2.53
N ALA A 96 3.55 -9.97 -1.77
CA ALA A 96 4.94 -9.54 -1.92
C ALA A 96 5.93 -10.66 -1.55
N ASP A 97 5.69 -11.38 -0.46
CA ASP A 97 6.53 -12.50 -0.03
C ASP A 97 6.55 -13.62 -1.08
N LEU A 98 5.38 -14.02 -1.60
CA LEU A 98 5.27 -15.01 -2.68
C LEU A 98 6.10 -14.60 -3.91
N PHE A 99 5.93 -13.36 -4.38
CA PHE A 99 6.64 -12.89 -5.56
C PHE A 99 8.14 -12.67 -5.31
N GLN A 100 8.56 -12.35 -4.08
CA GLN A 100 9.98 -12.33 -3.72
C GLN A 100 10.63 -13.69 -3.96
N HIS A 101 9.96 -14.78 -3.56
CA HIS A 101 10.46 -16.13 -3.80
C HIS A 101 10.40 -16.54 -5.29
N LEU A 102 9.37 -16.11 -6.02
CA LEU A 102 9.23 -16.43 -7.46
C LEU A 102 10.26 -15.70 -8.32
N PHE A 103 10.53 -14.42 -8.08
CA PHE A 103 11.52 -13.65 -8.82
C PHE A 103 12.95 -13.87 -8.32
N ALA A 104 13.12 -14.19 -7.03
CA ALA A 104 14.39 -14.48 -6.38
C ALA A 104 15.48 -13.42 -6.65
N ARG A 105 15.11 -12.14 -6.79
CA ARG A 105 16.06 -11.07 -7.05
C ARG A 105 16.98 -10.85 -5.86
N PRO A 106 18.33 -10.94 -6.03
CA PRO A 106 19.26 -10.69 -4.94
C PRO A 106 19.27 -9.20 -4.54
N ARG A 107 19.53 -8.93 -3.25
CA ARG A 107 19.78 -7.56 -2.76
C ARG A 107 21.22 -7.14 -3.01
N ARG A 108 21.46 -5.84 -3.07
CA ARG A 108 22.81 -5.28 -3.11
C ARG A 108 23.43 -5.27 -1.71
N LEU A 109 24.37 -6.18 -1.47
CA LEU A 109 25.04 -6.31 -0.18
C LEU A 109 25.95 -5.12 0.15
N ASP A 110 26.54 -4.51 -0.87
CA ASP A 110 27.44 -3.36 -0.76
C ASP A 110 26.74 -2.06 -0.36
N TRP A 111 25.40 -2.01 -0.47
CA TRP A 111 24.60 -0.83 -0.11
C TRP A 111 23.77 -1.00 1.16
N VAL A 112 23.69 -2.20 1.69
CA VAL A 112 22.80 -2.51 2.80
C VAL A 112 23.32 -1.87 4.09
N VAL A 113 22.58 -0.92 4.63
CA VAL A 113 22.77 -0.35 5.96
C VAL A 113 22.24 -1.32 7.03
N ARG A 114 21.22 -2.09 6.67
CA ARG A 114 20.65 -3.17 7.46
C ARG A 114 20.66 -4.47 6.66
N HIS A 115 21.13 -5.54 7.28
CA HIS A 115 21.08 -6.88 6.68
C HIS A 115 19.64 -7.37 6.58
N GLU A 116 19.18 -7.66 5.36
CA GLU A 116 17.89 -8.25 5.06
C GLU A 116 18.11 -9.62 4.42
N SER A 117 17.49 -10.67 4.96
CA SER A 117 17.68 -12.06 4.49
C SER A 117 16.79 -12.46 3.32
N ALA A 118 15.67 -11.73 3.11
CA ALA A 118 14.71 -12.03 2.04
C ALA A 118 15.16 -11.46 0.69
N PHE A 119 14.56 -11.96 -0.42
CA PHE A 119 14.75 -11.44 -1.76
C PHE A 119 14.27 -9.99 -1.90
N SER A 120 14.71 -9.32 -2.98
CA SER A 120 14.53 -7.87 -3.12
C SER A 120 13.21 -7.47 -3.76
N TYR A 121 12.79 -8.14 -4.85
CA TYR A 121 11.63 -7.73 -5.65
C TYR A 121 10.41 -8.63 -5.44
N PRO A 122 9.23 -8.03 -5.23
CA PRO A 122 8.92 -6.63 -4.98
C PRO A 122 9.15 -6.23 -3.51
N SER A 123 9.20 -4.91 -3.21
CA SER A 123 9.25 -4.44 -1.83
C SER A 123 7.91 -4.66 -1.11
N SER A 124 7.91 -5.46 -0.04
CA SER A 124 6.73 -5.66 0.81
C SER A 124 6.30 -4.36 1.53
N HIS A 125 7.27 -3.51 1.96
CA HIS A 125 6.97 -2.21 2.56
C HIS A 125 6.24 -1.29 1.58
N ALA A 126 6.66 -1.25 0.31
CA ALA A 126 5.96 -0.48 -0.70
C ALA A 126 4.56 -1.07 -0.98
N ALA A 127 4.44 -2.39 -1.15
CA ALA A 127 3.15 -3.04 -1.38
C ALA A 127 2.15 -2.75 -0.24
N ILE A 128 2.57 -2.92 1.01
CA ILE A 128 1.74 -2.64 2.20
C ILE A 128 1.39 -1.15 2.27
N SER A 129 2.37 -0.26 2.10
CA SER A 129 2.13 1.17 2.25
C SER A 129 1.16 1.71 1.18
N PHE A 130 1.32 1.35 -0.07
CA PHE A 130 0.39 1.73 -1.13
C PHE A 130 -0.98 1.04 -0.99
N GLY A 131 -0.98 -0.26 -0.68
CA GLY A 131 -2.21 -1.04 -0.56
C GLY A 131 -3.04 -0.70 0.67
N PHE A 132 -2.42 -0.47 1.81
CA PHE A 132 -3.11 -0.21 3.07
C PHE A 132 -3.29 1.30 3.34
N TYR A 133 -2.19 2.07 3.45
CA TYR A 133 -2.31 3.51 3.74
C TYR A 133 -2.87 4.29 2.54
N GLY A 134 -2.55 3.89 1.31
CA GLY A 134 -3.15 4.46 0.10
C GLY A 134 -4.65 4.20 0.01
N LEU A 135 -5.12 3.00 0.38
CA LEU A 135 -6.56 2.71 0.49
C LEU A 135 -7.24 3.65 1.48
N TRP A 136 -6.66 3.83 2.68
CA TRP A 136 -7.23 4.72 3.69
C TRP A 136 -7.24 6.18 3.23
N ALA A 137 -6.19 6.64 2.57
CA ALA A 137 -6.15 7.97 1.96
C ALA A 137 -7.32 8.17 0.97
N ALA A 138 -7.55 7.18 0.09
CA ALA A 138 -8.64 7.22 -0.89
C ALA A 138 -10.03 7.17 -0.24
N MET A 139 -10.22 6.37 0.82
CA MET A 139 -11.48 6.29 1.56
C MET A 139 -11.80 7.60 2.29
N ILE A 140 -10.80 8.22 2.94
CA ILE A 140 -10.96 9.49 3.65
C ILE A 140 -11.26 10.63 2.66
N TRP A 141 -10.54 10.69 1.54
CA TRP A 141 -10.78 11.68 0.49
C TRP A 141 -12.23 11.67 -0.02
N ARG A 142 -12.86 10.49 -0.11
CA ARG A 142 -14.23 10.28 -0.59
C ARG A 142 -15.29 10.28 0.51
N SER A 143 -14.90 10.51 1.76
CA SER A 143 -15.84 10.49 2.90
C SER A 143 -16.61 11.80 3.03
N GLU A 144 -17.65 11.79 3.88
CA GLU A 144 -18.47 12.98 4.25
C GLU A 144 -17.86 13.80 5.42
N LEU A 145 -16.59 13.55 5.77
CA LEU A 145 -15.87 14.31 6.80
C LEU A 145 -15.70 15.77 6.38
N SER A 146 -15.33 16.65 7.31
CA SER A 146 -15.08 18.06 7.03
C SER A 146 -14.02 18.22 5.92
N ARG A 147 -14.11 19.29 5.12
CA ARG A 147 -13.17 19.55 4.01
C ARG A 147 -11.71 19.53 4.49
N THR A 148 -11.44 20.08 5.66
CA THR A 148 -10.10 20.10 6.25
C THR A 148 -9.56 18.69 6.47
N VAL A 149 -10.35 17.80 7.09
CA VAL A 149 -9.95 16.40 7.35
C VAL A 149 -9.75 15.62 6.06
N ARG A 150 -10.68 15.78 5.09
CA ARG A 150 -10.58 15.12 3.77
C ARG A 150 -9.38 15.56 2.95
N THR A 151 -8.81 16.72 3.24
CA THR A 151 -7.61 17.21 2.55
C THR A 151 -6.34 16.86 3.32
N ILE A 152 -6.27 17.21 4.59
CA ILE A 152 -5.02 17.09 5.37
C ILE A 152 -4.66 15.62 5.61
N LEU A 153 -5.60 14.79 6.06
CA LEU A 153 -5.30 13.43 6.46
C LEU A 153 -4.84 12.54 5.29
N PRO A 154 -5.47 12.56 4.09
CA PRO A 154 -4.92 11.88 2.93
C PRO A 154 -3.54 12.37 2.50
N LEU A 155 -3.27 13.67 2.58
CA LEU A 155 -1.94 14.21 2.26
C LEU A 155 -0.88 13.69 3.24
N LEU A 156 -1.19 13.60 4.53
CA LEU A 156 -0.30 13.01 5.53
C LEU A 156 -0.07 11.52 5.26
N LEU A 157 -1.10 10.76 4.88
CA LEU A 157 -0.96 9.35 4.52
C LEU A 157 -0.13 9.16 3.25
N VAL A 158 -0.31 10.00 2.23
CA VAL A 158 0.53 9.98 1.02
C VAL A 158 1.98 10.33 1.38
N ALA A 159 2.21 11.35 2.20
CA ALA A 159 3.55 11.71 2.67
C ALA A 159 4.19 10.55 3.45
N LEU A 160 3.42 9.82 4.28
CA LEU A 160 3.87 8.62 4.97
C LEU A 160 4.28 7.52 3.97
N VAL A 161 3.46 7.23 2.96
CA VAL A 161 3.77 6.23 1.91
C VAL A 161 5.07 6.57 1.21
N LEU A 162 5.24 7.82 0.77
CA LEU A 162 6.46 8.29 0.12
C LEU A 162 7.66 8.24 1.07
N GLY A 163 7.46 8.61 2.33
CA GLY A 163 8.49 8.54 3.37
C GLY A 163 8.92 7.09 3.66
N ILE A 164 7.99 6.13 3.69
CA ILE A 164 8.31 4.70 3.81
C ILE A 164 9.16 4.25 2.62
N CYS A 165 8.74 4.57 1.39
CA CYS A 165 9.52 4.23 0.19
C CYS A 165 10.91 4.85 0.22
N TRP A 166 11.02 6.14 0.55
CA TRP A 166 12.31 6.80 0.74
C TRP A 166 13.17 6.10 1.80
N SER A 167 12.58 5.70 2.92
CA SER A 167 13.32 5.03 3.98
C SER A 167 13.96 3.71 3.52
N ARG A 168 13.33 3.00 2.59
CA ARG A 168 13.88 1.73 2.06
C ARG A 168 15.08 1.97 1.16
N LEU A 169 15.13 3.09 0.45
CA LEU A 169 16.31 3.53 -0.33
C LEU A 169 17.40 4.04 0.59
N ALA A 170 17.05 4.91 1.55
CA ALA A 170 18.02 5.49 2.50
C ALA A 170 18.72 4.43 3.36
N LEU A 171 18.01 3.36 3.72
CA LEU A 171 18.56 2.21 4.46
C LEU A 171 19.27 1.18 3.53
N GLY A 172 19.32 1.39 2.22
CA GLY A 172 19.93 0.47 1.26
C GLY A 172 19.24 -0.90 1.20
N ALA A 173 17.98 -0.99 1.62
CA ALA A 173 17.27 -2.25 1.73
C ALA A 173 16.64 -2.72 0.41
N HIS A 174 16.35 -1.79 -0.50
CA HIS A 174 15.68 -2.04 -1.77
C HIS A 174 16.22 -1.16 -2.89
N TYR A 175 16.02 -1.60 -4.12
CA TYR A 175 16.16 -0.79 -5.32
C TYR A 175 14.89 0.04 -5.57
N LEU A 176 15.00 1.10 -6.36
CA LEU A 176 13.85 1.92 -6.75
C LEU A 176 12.81 1.09 -7.52
N THR A 177 13.27 0.21 -8.40
CA THR A 177 12.37 -0.70 -9.15
C THR A 177 11.62 -1.68 -8.26
N ASP A 178 12.18 -2.09 -7.10
CA ASP A 178 11.46 -2.92 -6.12
C ASP A 178 10.27 -2.17 -5.50
N LEU A 179 10.46 -0.86 -5.23
CA LEU A 179 9.39 -0.01 -4.71
C LEU A 179 8.29 0.21 -5.74
N VAL A 180 8.65 0.45 -6.99
CA VAL A 180 7.71 0.53 -8.11
C VAL A 180 6.95 -0.79 -8.27
N GLY A 181 7.65 -1.93 -8.19
CA GLY A 181 7.04 -3.25 -8.20
C GLY A 181 6.02 -3.45 -7.07
N GLY A 182 6.38 -3.05 -5.84
CA GLY A 182 5.45 -3.11 -4.70
C GLY A 182 4.20 -2.23 -4.90
N ALA A 183 4.37 -1.01 -5.42
CA ALA A 183 3.26 -0.11 -5.75
C ALA A 183 2.36 -0.67 -6.86
N LEU A 184 2.92 -1.28 -7.91
CA LEU A 184 2.18 -1.93 -8.99
C LEU A 184 1.37 -3.14 -8.49
N LEU A 185 1.97 -3.97 -7.63
CA LEU A 185 1.27 -5.09 -7.00
C LEU A 185 0.08 -4.60 -6.16
N ALA A 186 0.28 -3.57 -5.33
CA ALA A 186 -0.79 -2.96 -4.55
C ALA A 186 -1.90 -2.38 -5.45
N CYS A 187 -1.53 -1.69 -6.53
CA CYS A 187 -2.48 -1.14 -7.51
C CYS A 187 -3.30 -2.25 -8.17
N ALA A 188 -2.68 -3.35 -8.57
CA ALA A 188 -3.36 -4.51 -9.14
C ALA A 188 -4.38 -5.11 -8.16
N LEU A 189 -3.96 -5.35 -6.90
CA LEU A 189 -4.81 -5.92 -5.85
C LEU A 189 -5.98 -5.00 -5.48
N LEU A 190 -5.73 -3.68 -5.32
CA LEU A 190 -6.78 -2.68 -5.05
C LEU A 190 -7.80 -2.64 -6.18
N SER A 191 -7.32 -2.63 -7.43
CA SER A 191 -8.18 -2.58 -8.61
C SER A 191 -9.01 -3.85 -8.77
N ALA A 192 -8.42 -5.02 -8.51
CA ALA A 192 -9.15 -6.29 -8.46
C ALA A 192 -10.23 -6.28 -7.38
N GLY A 193 -9.92 -5.77 -6.18
CA GLY A 193 -10.88 -5.61 -5.09
C GLY A 193 -12.05 -4.71 -5.49
N VAL A 194 -11.80 -3.56 -6.12
CA VAL A 194 -12.85 -2.65 -6.63
C VAL A 194 -13.71 -3.31 -7.70
N ALA A 195 -13.13 -4.16 -8.56
CA ALA A 195 -13.87 -4.86 -9.60
C ALA A 195 -14.85 -5.91 -9.03
N VAL A 196 -14.45 -6.60 -7.96
CA VAL A 196 -15.21 -7.74 -7.38
C VAL A 196 -16.20 -7.28 -6.32
N LEU A 197 -15.85 -6.33 -5.45
CA LEU A 197 -16.64 -5.97 -4.29
C LEU A 197 -17.87 -5.12 -4.63
N PRO A 198 -18.97 -5.25 -3.84
CA PRO A 198 -20.14 -4.39 -3.98
C PRO A 198 -19.79 -2.93 -3.63
N GLN A 199 -20.03 -2.01 -4.58
CA GLN A 199 -19.74 -0.58 -4.38
C GLN A 199 -20.53 0.07 -3.24
N LYS A 200 -21.72 -0.46 -2.90
CA LYS A 200 -22.57 0.03 -1.81
C LYS A 200 -21.90 -0.03 -0.43
N GLY A 201 -20.95 -0.96 -0.21
CA GLY A 201 -20.25 -1.09 1.07
C GLY A 201 -19.19 -0.01 1.33
N PHE A 202 -18.83 0.76 0.31
CA PHE A 202 -17.87 1.87 0.39
C PHE A 202 -18.55 3.26 0.43
N ALA A 203 -19.87 3.34 0.12
CA ALA A 203 -20.62 4.56 0.32
C ALA A 203 -20.74 4.84 1.83
N THR A 204 -20.57 6.09 2.23
CA THR A 204 -20.84 6.52 3.60
C THR A 204 -22.33 6.25 3.89
N PRO A 205 -22.71 5.69 5.05
CA PRO A 205 -24.12 5.67 5.43
C PRO A 205 -24.63 7.10 5.36
N ALA A 206 -25.66 7.35 4.57
CA ALA A 206 -26.38 8.61 4.64
C ALA A 206 -26.75 8.80 6.12
N GLY A 207 -26.36 9.92 6.71
CA GLY A 207 -26.74 10.23 8.07
C GLY A 207 -28.23 10.00 8.18
N SER A 208 -28.68 9.34 9.25
CA SER A 208 -30.09 9.24 9.60
C SER A 208 -30.62 10.65 9.82
N GLY A 209 -30.92 11.33 8.71
CA GLY A 209 -31.61 12.59 8.69
C GLY A 209 -33.02 12.33 9.25
N ASP A 210 -33.16 12.80 10.45
CA ASP A 210 -34.34 13.26 11.12
C ASP A 210 -35.71 12.91 10.48
N SER A 211 -36.25 11.81 10.99
CA SER A 211 -37.68 11.50 10.81
C SER A 211 -38.51 12.28 11.81
N THR A 212 -38.48 13.61 11.78
CA THR A 212 -39.34 14.49 12.63
C THR A 212 -40.28 15.36 11.81
N ASP A 213 -40.75 14.87 10.65
CA ASP A 213 -41.73 15.62 9.83
C ASP A 213 -43.00 14.81 9.47
N GLU A 214 -43.39 13.85 10.31
CA GLU A 214 -44.69 13.20 10.22
C GLU A 214 -45.50 13.34 11.51
N LEU A 215 -45.71 14.55 12.00
CA LEU A 215 -46.77 14.90 12.93
C LEU A 215 -47.13 16.39 12.80
N ARG A 216 -47.80 16.78 11.68
CA ARG A 216 -48.69 17.96 11.65
C ARG A 216 -49.80 17.75 10.64
#